data_b4984760e46c51c56d7a2f2459a1a0f9
#
_entry.id   b4984760e46c51c56d7a2f2459a1a0f9
#
_cell.length_a   1.000
_cell.length_b   1.000
_cell.length_c   1.000
_cell.angle_alpha   90.00
_cell.angle_beta   90.00
_cell.angle_gamma   90.00
#
_symmetry.space_group_name_H-M   'P 1'
#
loop_
_entity.id
_entity.type
_entity.pdbx_description
1 polymer ?
#
loop_
_entity_poly.entity_id
_entity_poly.type
_entity_poly.pdbx_seq_one_letter_code
_entity_poly.pdbx_strand_id
1 'polypeptide(L)'
;MVCNSQPVRMDDQPIAALILAAGFSSRMKMVKPLLPMEGQTVIELVIGLFQMIGIADTLVVLGYAADQLIPVLNKQGVSYVINEDYRRGMFSSVCKGVEHLKEGCGAFFVLPADMPFVRAETLQKLVCAFRETGKAVYRPHYQGRLGHPPLISATLIPAILAFKGPGGLRALLAAYEERCVDVACDDPGILIDLDTPEDYQKYRFPYKPSRY
;
A
#
# COMPACT_ATOMS: atom_id res chain seq x y z
N MET A 1 -12.47 32.96 -25.44
CA MET A 1 -12.18 32.64 -24.03
C MET A 1 -11.04 31.64 -24.02
N VAL A 2 -9.83 32.09 -23.68
CA VAL A 2 -8.66 31.20 -23.59
C VAL A 2 -8.71 30.59 -22.20
N CYS A 3 -8.94 29.27 -22.13
CA CYS A 3 -8.89 28.50 -20.87
C CYS A 3 -7.43 28.46 -20.42
N ASN A 4 -7.08 29.28 -19.45
CA ASN A 4 -5.75 29.37 -18.86
C ASN A 4 -5.62 28.24 -17.82
N SER A 5 -5.48 27.01 -18.28
CA SER A 5 -5.13 25.88 -17.40
C SER A 5 -3.65 26.02 -17.03
N GLN A 6 -3.38 26.63 -15.89
CA GLN A 6 -2.06 26.53 -15.27
C GLN A 6 -1.75 25.04 -15.07
N PRO A 7 -0.49 24.60 -15.34
CA PRO A 7 -0.11 23.22 -15.04
C PRO A 7 -0.31 23.00 -13.53
N VAL A 8 -1.12 21.99 -13.19
CA VAL A 8 -1.31 21.56 -11.79
C VAL A 8 0.07 21.23 -11.23
N ARG A 9 0.50 21.95 -10.21
CA ARG A 9 1.79 21.69 -9.56
C ARG A 9 1.72 20.29 -8.93
N MET A 10 2.79 19.51 -9.03
CA MET A 10 2.85 18.17 -8.43
C MET A 10 2.62 18.19 -6.93
N ASP A 11 2.89 19.33 -6.27
CA ASP A 11 2.64 19.56 -4.85
C ASP A 11 1.16 19.45 -4.44
N ASP A 12 0.23 19.72 -5.39
CA ASP A 12 -1.22 19.75 -5.11
C ASP A 12 -1.95 18.48 -5.54
N GLN A 13 -1.26 17.49 -6.15
CA GLN A 13 -1.91 16.28 -6.62
C GLN A 13 -2.26 15.36 -5.44
N PRO A 14 -3.52 14.90 -5.34
CA PRO A 14 -3.93 13.95 -4.30
C PRO A 14 -3.13 12.66 -4.37
N ILE A 15 -2.77 12.14 -3.20
CA ILE A 15 -2.14 10.81 -3.07
C ILE A 15 -3.14 9.89 -2.39
N ALA A 16 -3.31 8.69 -2.95
CA ALA A 16 -4.18 7.66 -2.40
C ALA A 16 -3.37 6.53 -1.74
N ALA A 17 -4.04 5.77 -0.88
CA ALA A 17 -3.53 4.52 -0.32
C ALA A 17 -4.36 3.34 -0.83
N LEU A 18 -3.70 2.36 -1.47
CA LEU A 18 -4.29 1.11 -1.88
C LEU A 18 -3.83 0.00 -0.94
N ILE A 19 -4.74 -0.48 -0.09
CA ILE A 19 -4.46 -1.54 0.88
C ILE A 19 -4.99 -2.86 0.34
N LEU A 20 -4.12 -3.86 0.20
CA LEU A 20 -4.46 -5.16 -0.36
C LEU A 20 -4.81 -6.18 0.74
N ALA A 21 -6.09 -6.48 0.91
CA ALA A 21 -6.65 -7.38 1.91
C ALA A 21 -7.40 -8.58 1.30
N ALA A 22 -7.08 -8.97 0.06
CA ALA A 22 -7.79 -10.00 -0.68
C ALA A 22 -7.25 -11.44 -0.50
N GLY A 23 -6.12 -11.61 0.22
CA GLY A 23 -5.38 -12.87 0.34
C GLY A 23 -6.10 -13.95 1.17
N PHE A 24 -5.77 -15.20 0.89
CA PHE A 24 -6.36 -16.39 1.55
C PHE A 24 -5.95 -16.59 3.01
N SER A 25 -4.89 -15.97 3.51
CA SER A 25 -4.30 -16.21 4.84
C SER A 25 -4.10 -17.71 5.15
N SER A 26 -3.78 -18.53 4.13
CA SER A 26 -3.81 -20.00 4.19
C SER A 26 -2.92 -20.60 5.27
N ARG A 27 -1.76 -20.00 5.55
CA ARG A 27 -0.80 -20.45 6.56
C ARG A 27 -1.26 -20.14 8.00
N MET A 28 -1.99 -19.04 8.18
CA MET A 28 -2.45 -18.58 9.50
C MET A 28 -3.70 -19.28 9.99
N LYS A 29 -4.51 -19.90 9.11
CA LYS A 29 -5.86 -20.41 9.41
C LYS A 29 -6.81 -19.36 10.04
N MET A 30 -6.42 -18.11 10.02
CA MET A 30 -7.15 -16.95 10.54
C MET A 30 -7.06 -15.81 9.52
N VAL A 31 -8.04 -14.91 9.53
CA VAL A 31 -8.04 -13.73 8.66
C VAL A 31 -7.01 -12.74 9.21
N LYS A 32 -5.79 -12.72 8.63
CA LYS A 32 -4.66 -11.91 9.09
C LYS A 32 -5.02 -10.45 9.39
N PRO A 33 -5.75 -9.74 8.50
CA PRO A 33 -6.13 -8.34 8.76
C PRO A 33 -7.00 -8.14 10.00
N LEU A 34 -7.66 -9.19 10.50
CA LEU A 34 -8.51 -9.13 11.71
C LEU A 34 -7.78 -9.56 13.00
N LEU A 35 -6.51 -9.94 12.91
CA LEU A 35 -5.74 -10.29 14.10
C LEU A 35 -5.65 -9.11 15.07
N PRO A 36 -5.90 -9.32 16.38
CA PRO A 36 -5.79 -8.26 17.37
C PRO A 36 -4.32 -7.88 17.61
N MET A 37 -4.04 -6.58 17.57
CA MET A 37 -2.72 -6.00 17.83
C MET A 37 -2.87 -4.63 18.46
N GLU A 38 -2.22 -4.39 19.60
CA GLU A 38 -2.24 -3.10 20.31
C GLU A 38 -3.64 -2.51 20.56
N GLY A 39 -4.64 -3.37 20.84
CA GLY A 39 -6.02 -2.95 21.10
C GLY A 39 -6.88 -2.69 19.86
N GLN A 40 -6.32 -2.87 18.66
CA GLN A 40 -6.98 -2.73 17.37
C GLN A 40 -6.81 -4.02 16.55
N THR A 41 -7.36 -4.05 15.35
CA THR A 41 -7.04 -5.08 14.36
C THR A 41 -5.87 -4.63 13.48
N VAL A 42 -5.16 -5.57 12.87
CA VAL A 42 -4.04 -5.27 11.95
C VAL A 42 -4.48 -4.33 10.82
N ILE A 43 -5.68 -4.53 10.27
CA ILE A 43 -6.17 -3.63 9.20
C ILE A 43 -6.43 -2.20 9.70
N GLU A 44 -6.91 -2.04 10.94
CA GLU A 44 -7.12 -0.72 11.55
C GLU A 44 -5.78 0.01 11.75
N LEU A 45 -4.72 -0.70 12.15
CA LEU A 45 -3.37 -0.13 12.25
C LEU A 45 -2.85 0.33 10.88
N VAL A 46 -3.01 -0.50 9.84
CA VAL A 46 -2.57 -0.15 8.47
C VAL A 46 -3.35 1.04 7.91
N ILE A 47 -4.65 1.13 8.16
CA ILE A 47 -5.47 2.29 7.78
C ILE A 47 -5.01 3.54 8.54
N GLY A 48 -4.84 3.42 9.87
CA GLY A 48 -4.39 4.50 10.75
C GLY A 48 -3.05 5.09 10.35
N LEU A 49 -2.13 4.26 9.82
CA LEU A 49 -0.85 4.71 9.31
C LEU A 49 -0.98 5.78 8.20
N PHE A 50 -1.89 5.58 7.24
CA PHE A 50 -2.12 6.54 6.17
C PHE A 50 -2.86 7.79 6.67
N GLN A 51 -3.81 7.62 7.59
CA GLN A 51 -4.52 8.73 8.21
C GLN A 51 -3.57 9.65 9.00
N MET A 52 -2.58 9.09 9.72
CA MET A 52 -1.57 9.87 10.47
C MET A 52 -0.77 10.83 9.59
N ILE A 53 -0.56 10.52 8.32
CA ILE A 53 0.17 11.39 7.38
C ILE A 53 -0.76 12.22 6.49
N GLY A 54 -2.07 12.27 6.82
CA GLY A 54 -3.05 13.09 6.10
C GLY A 54 -3.55 12.52 4.77
N ILE A 55 -3.29 11.24 4.48
CA ILE A 55 -3.86 10.57 3.29
C ILE A 55 -5.27 10.10 3.63
N ALA A 56 -6.26 10.89 3.21
CA ALA A 56 -7.68 10.60 3.43
C ALA A 56 -8.25 9.63 2.39
N ASP A 57 -7.69 9.60 1.18
CA ASP A 57 -8.16 8.72 0.10
C ASP A 57 -7.55 7.33 0.24
N THR A 58 -8.17 6.51 1.09
CA THR A 58 -7.76 5.12 1.33
C THR A 58 -8.80 4.18 0.73
N LEU A 59 -8.33 3.25 -0.11
CA LEU A 59 -9.14 2.19 -0.72
C LEU A 59 -8.62 0.82 -0.32
N VAL A 60 -9.47 -0.02 0.25
CA VAL A 60 -9.15 -1.39 0.61
C VAL A 60 -9.66 -2.36 -0.43
N VAL A 61 -8.79 -3.19 -0.99
CA VAL A 61 -9.20 -4.26 -1.92
C VAL A 61 -9.42 -5.54 -1.16
N LEU A 62 -10.66 -5.99 -1.14
CA LEU A 62 -11.11 -7.21 -0.47
C LEU A 62 -11.16 -8.40 -1.43
N GLY A 63 -11.21 -9.60 -0.87
CA GLY A 63 -11.36 -10.86 -1.61
C GLY A 63 -11.91 -11.97 -0.72
N TYR A 64 -11.09 -12.94 -0.34
CA TYR A 64 -11.50 -14.17 0.36
C TYR A 64 -12.36 -13.97 1.61
N ALA A 65 -12.07 -12.99 2.44
CA ALA A 65 -12.80 -12.76 3.70
C ALA A 65 -13.51 -11.40 3.71
N ALA A 66 -14.04 -10.97 2.57
CA ALA A 66 -14.68 -9.67 2.41
C ALA A 66 -15.79 -9.42 3.43
N ASP A 67 -16.68 -10.39 3.63
CA ASP A 67 -17.81 -10.34 4.56
C ASP A 67 -17.39 -10.08 6.01
N GLN A 68 -16.22 -10.58 6.43
CA GLN A 68 -15.68 -10.38 7.78
C GLN A 68 -14.99 -9.02 7.94
N LEU A 69 -14.41 -8.46 6.87
CA LEU A 69 -13.68 -7.19 6.87
C LEU A 69 -14.61 -5.98 6.71
N ILE A 70 -15.68 -6.10 5.92
CA ILE A 70 -16.63 -5.02 5.63
C ILE A 70 -17.15 -4.31 6.90
N PRO A 71 -17.56 -5.01 7.98
CA PRO A 71 -18.02 -4.34 9.19
C PRO A 71 -16.96 -3.44 9.83
N VAL A 72 -15.69 -3.86 9.82
CA VAL A 72 -14.57 -3.07 10.36
C VAL A 72 -14.34 -1.83 9.50
N LEU A 73 -14.32 -1.98 8.17
CA LEU A 73 -14.10 -0.87 7.24
C LEU A 73 -15.22 0.16 7.30
N ASN A 74 -16.48 -0.29 7.39
CA ASN A 74 -17.64 0.59 7.55
C ASN A 74 -17.54 1.42 8.86
N LYS A 75 -17.11 0.80 9.96
CA LYS A 75 -16.87 1.49 11.24
C LYS A 75 -15.77 2.55 11.11
N GLN A 76 -14.74 2.29 10.32
CA GLN A 76 -13.63 3.22 10.06
C GLN A 76 -13.96 4.28 9.00
N GLY A 77 -15.10 4.17 8.30
CA GLY A 77 -15.48 5.08 7.20
C GLY A 77 -14.56 4.98 5.98
N VAL A 78 -13.94 3.81 5.75
CA VAL A 78 -12.97 3.60 4.68
C VAL A 78 -13.63 2.89 3.50
N SER A 79 -13.36 3.40 2.29
CA SER A 79 -13.86 2.82 1.04
C SER A 79 -13.22 1.47 0.75
N TYR A 80 -13.99 0.58 0.13
CA TYR A 80 -13.48 -0.73 -0.29
C TYR A 80 -14.04 -1.16 -1.65
N VAL A 81 -13.34 -2.09 -2.29
CA VAL A 81 -13.79 -2.78 -3.52
C VAL A 81 -13.52 -4.27 -3.38
N ILE A 82 -14.40 -5.10 -3.92
CA ILE A 82 -14.24 -6.55 -3.91
C ILE A 82 -13.58 -6.99 -5.22
N ASN A 83 -12.45 -7.70 -5.11
CA ASN A 83 -11.81 -8.39 -6.22
C ASN A 83 -12.30 -9.84 -6.25
N GLU A 84 -13.19 -10.17 -7.16
CA GLU A 84 -13.70 -11.54 -7.37
C GLU A 84 -12.61 -12.47 -7.94
N ASP A 85 -11.65 -11.88 -8.67
CA ASP A 85 -10.51 -12.58 -9.28
C ASP A 85 -9.31 -12.76 -8.33
N TYR A 86 -9.47 -12.58 -7.00
CA TYR A 86 -8.37 -12.64 -6.03
C TYR A 86 -7.53 -13.93 -6.11
N ARG A 87 -8.12 -15.03 -6.60
CA ARG A 87 -7.42 -16.31 -6.83
C ARG A 87 -6.31 -16.24 -7.88
N ARG A 88 -6.33 -15.22 -8.74
CA ARG A 88 -5.28 -14.97 -9.75
C ARG A 88 -4.01 -14.34 -9.16
N GLY A 89 -3.99 -14.10 -7.85
CA GLY A 89 -2.84 -13.57 -7.13
C GLY A 89 -2.93 -12.07 -6.84
N MET A 90 -1.97 -11.58 -6.07
CA MET A 90 -1.96 -10.19 -5.54
C MET A 90 -2.08 -9.13 -6.64
N PHE A 91 -1.49 -9.35 -7.82
CA PHE A 91 -1.53 -8.37 -8.90
C PHE A 91 -2.94 -8.11 -9.42
N SER A 92 -3.84 -9.10 -9.41
CA SER A 92 -5.25 -8.88 -9.75
C SER A 92 -5.92 -7.89 -8.80
N SER A 93 -5.52 -7.89 -7.52
CA SER A 93 -6.01 -6.92 -6.53
C SER A 93 -5.44 -5.52 -6.76
N VAL A 94 -4.18 -5.42 -7.21
CA VAL A 94 -3.62 -4.12 -7.64
C VAL A 94 -4.41 -3.56 -8.83
N CYS A 95 -4.65 -4.36 -9.87
CA CYS A 95 -5.45 -3.95 -11.03
C CYS A 95 -6.86 -3.49 -10.60
N LYS A 96 -7.54 -4.31 -9.77
CA LYS A 96 -8.87 -3.96 -9.27
C LYS A 96 -8.88 -2.66 -8.48
N GLY A 97 -7.86 -2.43 -7.66
CA GLY A 97 -7.73 -1.22 -6.88
C GLY A 97 -7.50 0.03 -7.73
N VAL A 98 -6.55 -0.02 -8.69
CA VAL A 98 -6.24 1.15 -9.52
C VAL A 98 -7.40 1.56 -10.45
N GLU A 99 -8.28 0.61 -10.83
CA GLU A 99 -9.53 0.90 -11.55
C GLU A 99 -10.52 1.75 -10.75
N HIS A 100 -10.39 1.75 -9.40
CA HIS A 100 -11.32 2.41 -8.48
C HIS A 100 -10.70 3.60 -7.74
N LEU A 101 -9.47 4.00 -8.08
CA LEU A 101 -8.90 5.23 -7.57
C LEU A 101 -9.68 6.43 -8.09
N LYS A 102 -9.81 7.46 -7.26
CA LYS A 102 -10.52 8.69 -7.64
C LYS A 102 -9.85 9.38 -8.81
N GLU A 103 -10.67 9.99 -9.65
CA GLU A 103 -10.20 10.86 -10.72
C GLU A 103 -9.34 11.99 -10.14
N GLY A 104 -8.24 12.32 -10.83
CA GLY A 104 -7.29 13.32 -10.37
C GLY A 104 -6.24 12.80 -9.37
N CYS A 105 -6.25 11.52 -8.99
CA CYS A 105 -5.17 10.93 -8.21
C CYS A 105 -3.83 11.09 -8.93
N GLY A 106 -2.82 11.68 -8.28
CA GLY A 106 -1.48 11.89 -8.84
C GLY A 106 -0.54 10.72 -8.60
N ALA A 107 -0.68 10.06 -7.44
CA ALA A 107 0.12 8.90 -7.06
C ALA A 107 -0.64 8.05 -6.02
N PHE A 108 -0.23 6.80 -5.86
CA PHE A 108 -0.84 5.91 -4.89
C PHE A 108 0.18 4.96 -4.26
N PHE A 109 0.02 4.72 -2.98
CA PHE A 109 0.73 3.67 -2.28
C PHE A 109 0.10 2.30 -2.54
N VAL A 110 0.90 1.25 -2.50
CA VAL A 110 0.43 -0.14 -2.53
C VAL A 110 0.98 -0.87 -1.32
N LEU A 111 0.12 -1.18 -0.34
CA LEU A 111 0.53 -1.84 0.90
C LEU A 111 -0.32 -3.09 1.16
N PRO A 112 0.29 -4.28 1.34
CA PRO A 112 -0.40 -5.44 1.87
C PRO A 112 -0.95 -5.17 3.28
N ALA A 113 -2.16 -5.67 3.55
CA ALA A 113 -2.86 -5.44 4.82
C ALA A 113 -2.22 -6.17 6.02
N ASP A 114 -1.24 -7.02 5.80
CA ASP A 114 -0.51 -7.76 6.81
C ASP A 114 0.87 -7.16 7.16
N MET A 115 1.11 -5.88 6.79
CA MET A 115 2.35 -5.15 7.08
C MET A 115 2.12 -3.94 8.00
N PRO A 116 1.74 -4.14 9.27
CA PRO A 116 1.35 -3.04 10.19
C PRO A 116 2.56 -2.28 10.79
N PHE A 117 3.78 -2.69 10.51
CA PHE A 117 4.99 -2.17 11.17
C PHE A 117 5.70 -1.05 10.42
N VAL A 118 5.19 -0.67 9.26
CA VAL A 118 5.70 0.47 8.49
C VAL A 118 5.50 1.76 9.29
N ARG A 119 6.51 2.61 9.32
CA ARG A 119 6.47 3.89 10.05
C ARG A 119 5.92 5.02 9.18
N ALA A 120 5.23 5.96 9.84
CA ALA A 120 4.71 7.16 9.18
C ALA A 120 5.81 8.00 8.50
N GLU A 121 7.00 8.09 9.13
CA GLU A 121 8.16 8.80 8.58
C GLU A 121 8.63 8.22 7.24
N THR A 122 8.51 6.91 7.05
CA THR A 122 8.81 6.25 5.77
C THR A 122 7.87 6.75 4.67
N LEU A 123 6.57 6.78 4.95
CA LEU A 123 5.58 7.28 3.98
C LEU A 123 5.81 8.76 3.66
N GLN A 124 6.10 9.58 4.67
CA GLN A 124 6.41 11.01 4.49
C GLN A 124 7.62 11.21 3.59
N LYS A 125 8.71 10.44 3.78
CA LYS A 125 9.90 10.50 2.92
C LYS A 125 9.58 10.15 1.46
N LEU A 126 8.74 9.15 1.22
CA LEU A 126 8.31 8.77 -0.12
C LEU A 126 7.47 9.87 -0.78
N VAL A 127 6.56 10.52 -0.02
CA VAL A 127 5.77 11.66 -0.50
C VAL A 127 6.67 12.85 -0.86
N CYS A 128 7.63 13.17 0.00
CA CYS A 128 8.60 14.25 -0.28
C CYS A 128 9.37 13.95 -1.58
N ALA A 129 9.95 12.75 -1.70
CA ALA A 129 10.69 12.37 -2.90
C ALA A 129 9.84 12.42 -4.17
N PHE A 130 8.55 12.04 -4.08
CA PHE A 130 7.60 12.16 -5.20
C PHE A 130 7.40 13.62 -5.63
N ARG A 131 7.16 14.50 -4.66
CA ARG A 131 6.93 15.93 -4.93
C ARG A 131 8.17 16.61 -5.51
N GLU A 132 9.36 16.24 -5.05
CA GLU A 132 10.63 16.82 -5.47
C GLU A 132 11.06 16.38 -6.88
N THR A 133 10.85 15.12 -7.24
CA THR A 133 11.50 14.55 -8.44
C THR A 133 10.55 14.21 -9.58
N GLY A 134 9.26 13.97 -9.29
CA GLY A 134 8.25 13.60 -10.31
C GLY A 134 8.56 12.32 -11.08
N LYS A 135 9.35 11.42 -10.50
CA LYS A 135 9.62 10.10 -11.11
C LYS A 135 8.38 9.21 -11.05
N ALA A 136 8.46 8.03 -11.62
CA ALA A 136 7.31 7.14 -11.76
C ALA A 136 7.08 6.24 -10.53
N VAL A 137 8.14 5.86 -9.82
CA VAL A 137 8.10 4.89 -8.72
C VAL A 137 9.07 5.28 -7.62
N TYR A 138 8.63 5.20 -6.36
CA TYR A 138 9.45 5.44 -5.17
C TYR A 138 9.38 4.21 -4.29
N ARG A 139 10.53 3.60 -4.01
CA ARG A 139 10.63 2.36 -3.26
C ARG A 139 11.39 2.62 -1.96
N PRO A 140 10.81 2.31 -0.79
CA PRO A 140 11.57 2.39 0.45
C PRO A 140 12.59 1.25 0.49
N HIS A 141 13.79 1.54 1.01
CA HIS A 141 14.77 0.49 1.30
C HIS A 141 15.37 0.65 2.70
N TYR A 142 15.60 -0.48 3.35
CA TYR A 142 16.28 -0.60 4.63
C TYR A 142 17.48 -1.53 4.47
N GLN A 143 18.69 -1.03 4.80
CA GLN A 143 19.94 -1.78 4.66
C GLN A 143 20.11 -2.44 3.28
N GLY A 144 19.82 -1.69 2.21
CA GLY A 144 19.92 -2.18 0.82
C GLY A 144 18.83 -3.13 0.35
N ARG A 145 17.85 -3.45 1.19
CA ARG A 145 16.70 -4.30 0.84
C ARG A 145 15.48 -3.44 0.57
N LEU A 146 14.90 -3.58 -0.63
CA LEU A 146 13.63 -2.92 -0.99
C LEU A 146 12.47 -3.52 -0.20
N GLY A 147 11.54 -2.65 0.24
CA GLY A 147 10.38 -3.02 1.02
C GLY A 147 9.08 -2.36 0.55
N HIS A 148 8.09 -2.37 1.41
CA HIS A 148 6.77 -1.80 1.21
C HIS A 148 6.53 -0.57 2.09
N PRO A 149 5.59 0.32 1.67
CA PRO A 149 4.90 0.35 0.39
C PRO A 149 5.71 1.08 -0.69
N PRO A 150 5.67 0.69 -1.96
CA PRO A 150 6.03 1.59 -3.04
C PRO A 150 4.99 2.70 -3.17
N LEU A 151 5.44 3.91 -3.53
CA LEU A 151 4.58 4.99 -4.01
C LEU A 151 4.72 5.07 -5.53
N ILE A 152 3.60 4.98 -6.24
CA ILE A 152 3.57 4.81 -7.69
C ILE A 152 2.79 5.99 -8.30
N SER A 153 3.37 6.65 -9.29
CA SER A 153 2.68 7.70 -10.06
C SER A 153 1.47 7.11 -10.79
N ALA A 154 0.34 7.82 -10.74
CA ALA A 154 -0.87 7.43 -11.46
C ALA A 154 -0.68 7.35 -12.98
N THR A 155 0.40 7.97 -13.51
CA THR A 155 0.78 7.83 -14.93
C THR A 155 1.07 6.39 -15.33
N LEU A 156 1.34 5.50 -14.38
CA LEU A 156 1.55 4.06 -14.63
C LEU A 156 0.25 3.23 -14.62
N ILE A 157 -0.90 3.79 -14.25
CA ILE A 157 -2.17 3.06 -14.22
C ILE A 157 -2.47 2.36 -15.56
N PRO A 158 -2.36 3.01 -16.74
CA PRO A 158 -2.58 2.34 -18.01
C PRO A 158 -1.64 1.15 -18.24
N ALA A 159 -0.37 1.28 -17.85
CA ALA A 159 0.60 0.19 -17.96
C ALA A 159 0.29 -0.97 -17.00
N ILE A 160 -0.17 -0.67 -15.77
CA ILE A 160 -0.60 -1.68 -14.78
C ILE A 160 -1.78 -2.48 -15.34
N LEU A 161 -2.79 -1.82 -15.86
CA LEU A 161 -3.99 -2.48 -16.41
C LEU A 161 -3.70 -3.28 -17.67
N ALA A 162 -2.76 -2.84 -18.50
CA ALA A 162 -2.34 -3.53 -19.72
C ALA A 162 -1.41 -4.73 -19.47
N PHE A 163 -0.72 -4.79 -18.31
CA PHE A 163 0.29 -5.81 -18.05
C PHE A 163 -0.32 -7.20 -17.85
N LYS A 164 0.13 -8.17 -18.66
CA LYS A 164 -0.31 -9.58 -18.59
C LYS A 164 0.85 -10.55 -18.34
N GLY A 165 2.07 -10.00 -18.15
CA GLY A 165 3.26 -10.81 -17.94
C GLY A 165 3.30 -11.50 -16.56
N PRO A 166 4.17 -12.50 -16.39
CA PRO A 166 4.42 -13.13 -15.09
C PRO A 166 5.14 -12.15 -14.13
N GLY A 167 5.11 -12.46 -12.83
CA GLY A 167 5.82 -11.69 -11.80
C GLY A 167 5.08 -10.46 -11.27
N GLY A 168 3.89 -10.16 -11.81
CA GLY A 168 2.97 -9.15 -11.29
C GLY A 168 3.57 -7.74 -11.23
N LEU A 169 3.19 -6.97 -10.20
CA LEU A 169 3.61 -5.58 -10.04
C LEU A 169 5.14 -5.43 -10.01
N ARG A 170 5.85 -6.33 -9.33
CA ARG A 170 7.31 -6.28 -9.25
C ARG A 170 7.97 -6.35 -10.63
N ALA A 171 7.50 -7.26 -11.48
CA ALA A 171 8.04 -7.43 -12.84
C ALA A 171 7.71 -6.23 -13.74
N LEU A 172 6.49 -5.67 -13.58
CA LEU A 172 6.12 -4.45 -14.30
C LEU A 172 7.01 -3.29 -13.87
N LEU A 173 7.19 -3.05 -12.58
CA LEU A 173 8.00 -1.93 -12.09
C LEU A 173 9.47 -2.05 -12.48
N ALA A 174 10.02 -3.25 -12.62
CA ALA A 174 11.38 -3.48 -13.11
C ALA A 174 11.60 -2.92 -14.53
N ALA A 175 10.57 -2.86 -15.37
CA ALA A 175 10.65 -2.23 -16.68
C ALA A 175 10.77 -0.69 -16.63
N TYR A 176 10.58 -0.09 -15.46
CA TYR A 176 10.66 1.36 -15.22
C TYR A 176 11.83 1.74 -14.31
N GLU A 177 12.86 0.92 -14.20
CA GLU A 177 13.99 1.09 -13.27
C GLU A 177 14.65 2.48 -13.36
N GLU A 178 14.85 3.02 -14.57
CA GLU A 178 15.39 4.37 -14.80
C GLU A 178 14.48 5.51 -14.27
N ARG A 179 13.21 5.19 -14.03
CA ARG A 179 12.20 6.09 -13.46
C ARG A 179 11.87 5.77 -12.00
N CYS A 180 12.63 4.88 -11.38
CA CYS A 180 12.54 4.57 -9.96
C CYS A 180 13.46 5.47 -9.13
N VAL A 181 13.03 5.73 -7.89
CA VAL A 181 13.84 6.34 -6.83
C VAL A 181 13.80 5.42 -5.63
N ASP A 182 14.96 4.95 -5.21
CA ASP A 182 15.09 4.19 -3.97
C ASP A 182 15.36 5.14 -2.80
N VAL A 183 14.43 5.15 -1.84
CA VAL A 183 14.43 6.07 -0.70
C VAL A 183 14.95 5.35 0.55
N ALA A 184 16.08 5.80 1.07
CA ALA A 184 16.67 5.21 2.27
C ALA A 184 15.83 5.52 3.51
N CYS A 185 15.39 4.48 4.20
CA CYS A 185 14.57 4.55 5.40
C CYS A 185 15.21 3.76 6.54
N ASP A 186 15.26 4.35 7.75
CA ASP A 186 15.63 3.61 8.96
C ASP A 186 14.38 2.93 9.55
N ASP A 187 13.81 2.02 8.77
CA ASP A 187 12.54 1.37 9.08
C ASP A 187 12.58 -0.12 8.70
N PRO A 188 12.92 -1.01 9.62
CA PRO A 188 12.84 -2.45 9.36
C PRO A 188 11.41 -2.94 9.11
N GLY A 189 10.38 -2.19 9.53
CA GLY A 189 8.97 -2.53 9.35
C GLY A 189 8.55 -2.67 7.88
N ILE A 190 9.26 -2.01 6.96
CA ILE A 190 9.02 -2.14 5.51
C ILE A 190 9.27 -3.55 4.95
N LEU A 191 9.93 -4.41 5.73
CA LEU A 191 10.30 -5.78 5.36
C LEU A 191 9.56 -6.84 6.19
N ILE A 192 8.65 -6.43 7.08
CA ILE A 192 7.98 -7.34 8.03
C ILE A 192 6.52 -7.50 7.61
N ASP A 193 6.16 -8.71 7.24
CA ASP A 193 4.80 -9.18 7.05
C ASP A 193 4.41 -10.21 8.12
N LEU A 194 3.12 -10.33 8.40
CA LEU A 194 2.56 -11.32 9.34
C LEU A 194 2.13 -12.57 8.58
N ASP A 195 3.08 -13.37 8.10
CA ASP A 195 2.81 -14.51 7.24
C ASP A 195 2.43 -15.78 8.02
N THR A 196 3.00 -15.98 9.21
CA THR A 196 2.84 -17.19 10.01
C THR A 196 2.36 -16.88 11.43
N PRO A 197 1.79 -17.87 12.17
CA PRO A 197 1.47 -17.71 13.59
C PRO A 197 2.70 -17.31 14.43
N GLU A 198 3.87 -17.78 14.05
CA GLU A 198 5.15 -17.45 14.71
C GLU A 198 5.50 -15.98 14.51
N ASP A 199 5.32 -15.44 13.30
CA ASP A 199 5.52 -14.01 13.04
C ASP A 199 4.57 -13.17 13.90
N TYR A 200 3.29 -13.54 13.95
CA TYR A 200 2.32 -12.86 14.79
C TYR A 200 2.70 -12.93 16.27
N GLN A 201 3.07 -14.08 16.80
CA GLN A 201 3.49 -14.23 18.21
C GLN A 201 4.74 -13.38 18.51
N LYS A 202 5.68 -13.29 17.57
CA LYS A 202 6.91 -12.51 17.70
C LYS A 202 6.64 -11.01 17.77
N TYR A 203 5.67 -10.53 17.00
CA TYR A 203 5.44 -9.09 16.82
C TYR A 203 4.18 -8.55 17.48
N ARG A 204 3.29 -9.38 18.05
CA ARG A 204 2.01 -8.95 18.65
C ARG A 204 2.15 -8.10 19.92
N PHE A 205 3.28 -8.13 20.60
CA PHE A 205 3.64 -7.22 21.69
C PHE A 205 4.36 -6.02 21.11
N PRO A 206 4.34 -4.83 21.79
CA PRO A 206 4.88 -3.62 21.20
C PRO A 206 6.26 -3.87 20.61
N TYR A 207 6.34 -3.82 19.29
CA TYR A 207 7.58 -3.93 18.53
C TYR A 207 8.47 -2.74 18.91
N LYS A 208 9.38 -2.96 19.85
CA LYS A 208 10.46 -2.01 20.12
C LYS A 208 11.59 -2.35 19.13
N PRO A 209 11.78 -1.57 18.05
CA PRO A 209 12.99 -1.73 17.26
C PRO A 209 14.17 -1.54 18.21
N SER A 210 15.07 -2.53 18.27
CA SER A 210 16.30 -2.41 19.05
C SER A 210 17.05 -1.15 18.56
N ARG A 211 17.23 -0.19 19.44
CA ARG A 211 18.14 0.93 19.22
C ARG A 211 19.55 0.37 19.39
N TYR A 212 20.19 -0.03 18.32
CA TYR A 212 21.62 -0.22 18.21
C TYR A 212 22.12 0.37 16.91
#